data_7b47713c67749cabb11ae90472a410bf
#
_entry.id   7b47713c67749cabb11ae90472a410bf
#
_cell.length_a   1.000
_cell.length_b   1.000
_cell.length_c   1.000
_cell.angle_alpha   90.00
_cell.angle_beta   90.00
_cell.angle_gamma   90.00
#
_symmetry.space_group_name_H-M   'P 1'
#
loop_
_entity.id
_entity.type
_entity.pdbx_description
1 polymer ?
#
loop_
_entity_poly.entity_id
_entity_poly.type
_entity_poly.pdbx_seq_one_letter_code
_entity_poly.pdbx_strand_id
1 'polypeptide(L)'
;MSASREKKTRQERGSDYVSPKQKKALEEQKANRRTTAIFAVCAVAFVAALAAMVLWNNGVFQRGAAAASVNGKDYSVSDVAYYYYNSRANAVNSSGLDNTRSLRTQDYTASEEYDTWYDYLADQSVRYLATTELTAEAARADGFTSDEVDKTVSETMDSLKSAASTNGYSVSGYIKAIFGGLTSRADFEKNLRTAALSEAYTNAKTDVANYSEDELNAVYDADPKSYTMVSYESLAFLNSNYAVEAVEATETTPAVEADDGSAAAKAAAEDALAAYREGKSLEYLADELSGTYSNTHSYYSDSSDVAAWLFDDARKDGDSAVLDYSYYGYSMGSVVVVFHGKERADFHTVNVRHILVEDEATANDILAQYQAGEQTEDAFAALAKEHSTDNAENGGLYENVYIGQMAEPFENWCFDASRQPGDTGIVETSYGYHVMYFVSANDVPYWKQMAANKLANDWAESLTANLETKLLDGMKYIDP
;
A
#
# COMPACT_ATOMS: atom_id res chain seq x y z
N MET A 1 8.54 46.94 -93.36
CA MET A 1 7.06 46.62 -93.40
C MET A 1 6.57 45.86 -92.16
N SER A 2 7.28 45.82 -91.09
CA SER A 2 6.87 45.04 -89.88
C SER A 2 6.22 45.92 -88.83
N ALA A 3 6.74 47.09 -88.49
CA ALA A 3 6.24 47.93 -87.36
C ALA A 3 4.85 48.54 -87.58
N SER A 4 4.48 48.82 -88.84
CA SER A 4 3.18 49.40 -89.18
C SER A 4 2.02 48.37 -89.11
N ARG A 5 2.27 47.10 -89.38
CA ARG A 5 1.30 46.03 -89.22
C ARG A 5 1.01 45.73 -87.77
N GLU A 6 2.02 45.79 -86.96
CA GLU A 6 1.88 45.56 -85.54
C GLU A 6 1.10 46.67 -84.79
N LYS A 7 1.30 47.90 -85.22
CA LYS A 7 0.59 49.06 -84.73
C LYS A 7 -0.92 49.03 -85.09
N LYS A 8 -1.27 48.53 -86.28
CA LYS A 8 -2.65 48.41 -86.75
C LYS A 8 -3.42 47.28 -86.03
N THR A 9 -2.77 46.14 -85.83
CA THR A 9 -3.31 45.03 -85.05
C THR A 9 -3.52 45.36 -83.56
N ARG A 10 -2.74 46.25 -82.99
CA ARG A 10 -2.85 46.76 -81.63
C ARG A 10 -4.05 47.69 -81.46
N GLN A 11 -4.39 48.49 -82.45
CA GLN A 11 -5.54 49.40 -82.47
C GLN A 11 -6.89 48.67 -82.68
N GLU A 12 -6.88 47.53 -83.42
CA GLU A 12 -8.10 46.75 -83.71
C GLU A 12 -8.50 45.76 -82.61
N ARG A 13 -7.67 45.49 -81.60
CA ARG A 13 -7.91 44.48 -80.56
C ARG A 13 -8.24 45.04 -79.17
N GLY A 14 -8.46 46.33 -79.03
CA GLY A 14 -8.85 46.92 -77.72
C GLY A 14 -7.82 46.83 -76.63
N SER A 15 -8.13 47.21 -75.40
CA SER A 15 -7.25 47.27 -74.22
C SER A 15 -6.68 45.92 -73.75
N ASP A 16 -7.25 44.83 -74.22
CA ASP A 16 -6.88 43.49 -73.79
C ASP A 16 -5.87 42.71 -74.62
N TYR A 17 -5.27 43.42 -75.66
CA TYR A 17 -4.25 42.76 -76.46
C TYR A 17 -2.91 42.57 -75.72
N VAL A 18 -2.61 41.31 -75.39
CA VAL A 18 -1.33 40.89 -74.80
C VAL A 18 -0.45 40.38 -75.94
N SER A 19 0.68 41.01 -76.19
CA SER A 19 1.62 40.58 -77.28
C SER A 19 2.15 39.15 -76.98
N PRO A 20 2.55 38.38 -78.02
CA PRO A 20 3.13 37.04 -77.83
C PRO A 20 4.28 36.99 -76.80
N LYS A 21 5.12 38.07 -76.83
CA LYS A 21 6.24 38.23 -75.92
C LYS A 21 5.77 38.45 -74.45
N GLN A 22 4.70 39.23 -74.24
CA GLN A 22 4.08 39.46 -72.94
C GLN A 22 3.35 38.21 -72.45
N LYS A 23 2.69 37.47 -73.36
CA LYS A 23 2.02 36.22 -73.05
C LYS A 23 3.03 35.17 -72.56
N LYS A 24 4.18 35.03 -73.24
CA LYS A 24 5.25 34.14 -72.81
C LYS A 24 5.87 34.56 -71.49
N ALA A 25 6.07 35.85 -71.24
CA ALA A 25 6.60 36.36 -70.01
C ALA A 25 5.58 36.12 -68.82
N LEU A 26 4.29 36.23 -69.11
CA LEU A 26 3.24 35.96 -68.15
C LEU A 26 3.12 34.46 -67.77
N GLU A 27 3.30 33.59 -68.77
CA GLU A 27 3.36 32.14 -68.61
C GLU A 27 4.61 31.71 -67.82
N GLU A 28 5.77 32.30 -68.13
CA GLU A 28 7.02 32.07 -67.39
C GLU A 28 6.87 32.59 -65.93
N GLN A 29 6.25 33.77 -65.74
CA GLN A 29 5.98 34.27 -64.39
C GLN A 29 5.00 33.40 -63.60
N LYS A 30 3.96 32.86 -64.25
CA LYS A 30 3.03 31.90 -63.63
C LYS A 30 3.72 30.57 -63.30
N ALA A 31 4.57 30.08 -64.20
CA ALA A 31 5.37 28.87 -63.96
C ALA A 31 6.34 29.06 -62.80
N ASN A 32 7.07 30.20 -62.76
CA ASN A 32 7.96 30.51 -61.63
C ASN A 32 7.21 30.65 -60.30
N ARG A 33 6.05 31.32 -60.33
CA ARG A 33 5.22 31.40 -59.10
C ARG A 33 4.72 30.04 -58.61
N ARG A 34 4.32 29.14 -59.55
CA ARG A 34 3.94 27.75 -59.22
C ARG A 34 5.12 26.98 -58.67
N THR A 35 6.32 27.09 -59.32
CA THR A 35 7.53 26.45 -58.86
C THR A 35 7.94 26.95 -57.48
N THR A 36 7.93 28.29 -57.24
CA THR A 36 8.21 28.88 -55.93
C THR A 36 7.20 28.42 -54.88
N ALA A 37 5.91 28.32 -55.21
CA ALA A 37 4.87 27.82 -54.30
C ALA A 37 5.10 26.35 -53.93
N ILE A 38 5.50 25.51 -54.95
CA ILE A 38 5.82 24.10 -54.70
C ILE A 38 7.03 23.97 -53.77
N PHE A 39 8.11 24.75 -54.04
CA PHE A 39 9.28 24.76 -53.14
C PHE A 39 8.95 25.23 -51.73
N ALA A 40 8.09 26.24 -51.56
CA ALA A 40 7.64 26.71 -50.26
C ALA A 40 6.85 25.62 -49.51
N VAL A 41 5.94 24.91 -50.19
CA VAL A 41 5.19 23.78 -49.62
C VAL A 41 6.12 22.63 -49.23
N CYS A 42 7.06 22.28 -50.10
CA CYS A 42 8.05 21.23 -49.79
C CYS A 42 8.95 21.61 -48.60
N ALA A 43 9.38 22.87 -48.53
CA ALA A 43 10.18 23.35 -47.38
C ALA A 43 9.40 23.29 -46.08
N VAL A 44 8.12 23.70 -46.07
CA VAL A 44 7.26 23.59 -44.90
C VAL A 44 7.03 22.13 -44.50
N ALA A 45 6.78 21.25 -45.49
CA ALA A 45 6.62 19.81 -45.24
C ALA A 45 7.91 19.19 -44.69
N PHE A 46 9.06 19.59 -45.19
CA PHE A 46 10.36 19.13 -44.69
C PHE A 46 10.63 19.59 -43.26
N VAL A 47 10.35 20.85 -42.93
CA VAL A 47 10.49 21.37 -41.56
C VAL A 47 9.51 20.67 -40.63
N ALA A 48 8.25 20.43 -41.07
CA ALA A 48 7.28 19.66 -40.30
C ALA A 48 7.72 18.22 -40.05
N ALA A 49 8.32 17.55 -41.06
CA ALA A 49 8.86 16.20 -40.93
C ALA A 49 10.06 16.15 -39.96
N LEU A 50 10.97 17.14 -40.03
CA LEU A 50 12.07 17.25 -39.07
C LEU A 50 11.54 17.50 -37.63
N ALA A 51 10.56 18.38 -37.46
CA ALA A 51 9.93 18.62 -36.16
C ALA A 51 9.27 17.34 -35.64
N ALA A 52 8.52 16.62 -36.48
CA ALA A 52 7.91 15.34 -36.12
C ALA A 52 8.97 14.30 -35.73
N MET A 53 10.09 14.22 -36.42
CA MET A 53 11.21 13.34 -36.10
C MET A 53 11.85 13.69 -34.74
N VAL A 54 12.07 14.98 -34.50
CA VAL A 54 12.56 15.44 -33.18
C VAL A 54 11.57 15.11 -32.06
N LEU A 55 10.28 15.33 -32.26
CA LEU A 55 9.23 14.98 -31.28
C LEU A 55 9.17 13.47 -31.08
N TRP A 56 9.32 12.67 -32.13
CA TRP A 56 9.36 11.21 -32.05
C TRP A 56 10.56 10.71 -31.24
N ASN A 57 11.76 11.21 -31.58
CA ASN A 57 12.99 10.84 -30.88
C ASN A 57 13.03 11.29 -29.42
N ASN A 58 12.29 12.34 -29.07
CA ASN A 58 12.12 12.78 -27.68
C ASN A 58 10.94 12.09 -26.96
N GLY A 59 10.30 11.10 -27.59
CA GLY A 59 9.23 10.31 -26.97
C GLY A 59 7.91 11.05 -26.76
N VAL A 60 7.70 12.21 -27.41
CA VAL A 60 6.49 13.03 -27.18
C VAL A 60 5.22 12.28 -27.59
N PHE A 61 5.24 11.58 -28.71
CA PHE A 61 4.10 10.80 -29.20
C PHE A 61 3.90 9.53 -28.36
N GLN A 62 5.00 8.86 -27.99
CA GLN A 62 4.96 7.64 -27.17
C GLN A 62 4.43 7.93 -25.79
N ARG A 63 4.86 9.02 -25.16
CA ARG A 63 4.41 9.45 -23.83
C ARG A 63 2.91 9.72 -23.76
N GLY A 64 2.35 10.33 -24.83
CA GLY A 64 0.93 10.66 -24.91
C GLY A 64 0.05 9.53 -25.46
N ALA A 65 0.63 8.39 -25.86
CA ALA A 65 -0.16 7.25 -26.35
C ALA A 65 -1.03 6.68 -25.22
N ALA A 66 -2.25 6.26 -25.54
CA ALA A 66 -3.14 5.64 -24.58
C ALA A 66 -2.59 4.27 -24.15
N ALA A 67 -2.31 4.11 -22.85
CA ALA A 67 -1.76 2.90 -22.24
C ALA A 67 -2.81 2.11 -21.43
N ALA A 68 -3.82 2.78 -20.89
CA ALA A 68 -4.92 2.15 -20.19
C ALA A 68 -6.22 2.90 -20.43
N SER A 69 -7.35 2.22 -20.22
CA SER A 69 -8.66 2.84 -20.14
C SER A 69 -9.34 2.43 -18.84
N VAL A 70 -9.93 3.39 -18.13
CA VAL A 70 -10.68 3.21 -16.89
C VAL A 70 -12.07 3.79 -17.09
N ASN A 71 -13.10 2.96 -17.01
CA ASN A 71 -14.51 3.35 -17.25
C ASN A 71 -14.68 4.15 -18.56
N GLY A 72 -13.92 3.79 -19.62
CA GLY A 72 -13.95 4.45 -20.91
C GLY A 72 -13.13 5.74 -21.03
N LYS A 73 -12.46 6.20 -19.97
CA LYS A 73 -11.50 7.31 -19.98
C LYS A 73 -10.10 6.77 -20.21
N ASP A 74 -9.42 7.26 -21.24
CA ASP A 74 -8.07 6.83 -21.58
C ASP A 74 -7.02 7.58 -20.77
N TYR A 75 -5.97 6.84 -20.35
CA TYR A 75 -4.80 7.33 -19.64
C TYR A 75 -3.54 7.08 -20.46
N SER A 76 -2.66 8.06 -20.46
CA SER A 76 -1.44 8.05 -21.26
C SER A 76 -0.37 7.12 -20.68
N VAL A 77 0.64 6.81 -21.50
CA VAL A 77 1.85 6.09 -21.07
C VAL A 77 2.49 6.76 -19.85
N SER A 78 2.58 8.11 -19.82
CA SER A 78 3.19 8.81 -18.70
C SER A 78 2.34 8.75 -17.41
N ASP A 79 1.01 8.67 -17.52
CA ASP A 79 0.15 8.48 -16.36
C ASP A 79 0.31 7.07 -15.78
N VAL A 80 0.23 6.04 -16.61
CA VAL A 80 0.36 4.64 -16.18
C VAL A 80 1.78 4.32 -15.68
N ALA A 81 2.82 4.90 -16.31
CA ALA A 81 4.21 4.67 -15.92
C ALA A 81 4.47 5.04 -14.45
N TYR A 82 3.87 6.11 -13.92
CA TYR A 82 4.00 6.48 -12.51
C TYR A 82 3.60 5.33 -11.58
N TYR A 83 2.44 4.73 -11.80
CA TYR A 83 1.92 3.63 -10.99
C TYR A 83 2.68 2.33 -11.24
N TYR A 84 3.03 2.04 -12.51
CA TYR A 84 3.77 0.83 -12.87
C TYR A 84 5.15 0.78 -12.20
N TYR A 85 5.93 1.86 -12.26
CA TYR A 85 7.27 1.85 -11.68
C TYR A 85 7.26 1.87 -10.15
N ASN A 86 6.22 2.45 -9.50
CA ASN A 86 6.01 2.31 -8.07
C ASN A 86 5.68 0.85 -7.70
N SER A 87 4.76 0.21 -8.40
CA SER A 87 4.41 -1.20 -8.18
C SER A 87 5.61 -2.12 -8.42
N ARG A 88 6.39 -1.85 -9.48
CA ARG A 88 7.62 -2.57 -9.77
C ARG A 88 8.66 -2.44 -8.67
N ALA A 89 8.89 -1.24 -8.15
CA ALA A 89 9.84 -1.02 -7.06
C ALA A 89 9.45 -1.80 -5.81
N ASN A 90 8.17 -1.79 -5.44
CA ASN A 90 7.65 -2.56 -4.32
C ASN A 90 7.84 -4.06 -4.53
N ALA A 91 7.50 -4.59 -5.72
CA ALA A 91 7.66 -6.01 -6.04
C ALA A 91 9.14 -6.46 -6.02
N VAL A 92 10.06 -5.65 -6.52
CA VAL A 92 11.51 -5.92 -6.46
C VAL A 92 11.98 -6.04 -5.01
N ASN A 93 11.53 -5.15 -4.14
CA ASN A 93 11.93 -5.14 -2.73
C ASN A 93 11.31 -6.29 -1.92
N SER A 94 10.06 -6.68 -2.21
CA SER A 94 9.32 -7.68 -1.43
C SER A 94 9.44 -9.11 -1.95
N SER A 95 9.64 -9.31 -3.26
CA SER A 95 9.57 -10.63 -3.91
C SER A 95 10.90 -11.12 -4.48
N GLY A 96 11.99 -10.36 -4.32
CA GLY A 96 13.33 -10.76 -4.78
C GLY A 96 13.43 -10.89 -6.30
N LEU A 97 12.64 -10.15 -7.07
CA LEU A 97 12.69 -10.14 -8.53
C LEU A 97 14.07 -9.73 -9.06
N ASP A 98 14.51 -10.39 -10.13
CA ASP A 98 15.73 -10.01 -10.83
C ASP A 98 15.53 -8.71 -11.61
N ASN A 99 15.98 -7.59 -11.01
CA ASN A 99 15.87 -6.26 -11.58
C ASN A 99 16.77 -6.02 -12.80
N THR A 100 17.68 -6.96 -13.10
CA THR A 100 18.61 -6.87 -14.25
C THR A 100 18.02 -7.45 -15.54
N ARG A 101 16.91 -8.19 -15.44
CA ARG A 101 16.20 -8.82 -16.55
C ARG A 101 14.87 -8.14 -16.79
N SER A 102 14.41 -8.16 -18.06
CA SER A 102 13.05 -7.69 -18.38
C SER A 102 12.00 -8.55 -17.66
N LEU A 103 11.04 -7.90 -17.02
CA LEU A 103 9.92 -8.57 -16.34
C LEU A 103 9.00 -9.32 -17.32
N ARG A 104 9.06 -9.00 -18.62
CA ARG A 104 8.38 -9.73 -19.70
C ARG A 104 8.93 -11.14 -19.95
N THR A 105 10.09 -11.46 -19.37
CA THR A 105 10.77 -12.77 -19.50
C THR A 105 10.85 -13.51 -18.17
N GLN A 106 10.20 -13.01 -17.14
CA GLN A 106 10.17 -13.64 -15.81
C GLN A 106 8.75 -14.14 -15.54
N ASP A 107 8.60 -15.45 -15.40
CA ASP A 107 7.31 -16.10 -15.18
C ASP A 107 6.71 -15.65 -13.84
N TYR A 108 5.38 -15.39 -13.83
CA TYR A 108 4.61 -15.18 -12.61
C TYR A 108 4.00 -16.51 -12.16
N THR A 109 4.41 -16.98 -10.99
CA THR A 109 4.03 -18.33 -10.52
C THR A 109 3.01 -18.35 -9.39
N ALA A 110 2.57 -17.18 -8.91
CA ALA A 110 1.63 -17.10 -7.79
C ALA A 110 0.15 -17.27 -8.24
N SER A 111 -0.13 -17.18 -9.53
CA SER A 111 -1.48 -17.33 -10.10
C SER A 111 -1.37 -17.74 -11.57
N GLU A 112 -2.35 -18.51 -12.07
CA GLU A 112 -2.47 -18.89 -13.49
C GLU A 112 -3.09 -17.75 -14.34
N GLU A 113 -3.46 -16.62 -13.75
CA GLU A 113 -4.10 -15.49 -14.45
C GLU A 113 -3.10 -14.70 -15.31
N TYR A 114 -1.82 -14.66 -14.91
CA TYR A 114 -0.77 -13.89 -15.57
C TYR A 114 0.41 -14.78 -15.97
N ASP A 115 0.90 -14.61 -17.20
CA ASP A 115 2.04 -15.36 -17.70
C ASP A 115 3.35 -14.82 -17.13
N THR A 116 3.49 -13.49 -17.03
CA THR A 116 4.74 -12.85 -16.62
C THR A 116 4.53 -11.84 -15.49
N TRP A 117 5.61 -11.51 -14.80
CA TRP A 117 5.61 -10.42 -13.83
C TRP A 117 5.22 -9.07 -14.45
N TYR A 118 5.53 -8.87 -15.72
CA TYR A 118 5.09 -7.66 -16.44
C TYR A 118 3.56 -7.62 -16.55
N ASP A 119 2.92 -8.72 -16.93
CA ASP A 119 1.45 -8.79 -17.11
C ASP A 119 0.73 -8.53 -15.79
N TYR A 120 1.21 -9.17 -14.71
CA TYR A 120 0.71 -8.93 -13.37
C TYR A 120 0.84 -7.46 -12.94
N LEU A 121 2.06 -6.90 -13.02
CA LEU A 121 2.30 -5.52 -12.60
C LEU A 121 1.61 -4.49 -13.49
N ALA A 122 1.43 -4.78 -14.78
CA ALA A 122 0.68 -3.91 -15.67
C ALA A 122 -0.81 -3.82 -15.26
N ASP A 123 -1.45 -4.96 -14.98
CA ASP A 123 -2.83 -4.99 -14.52
C ASP A 123 -2.98 -4.31 -13.14
N GLN A 124 -2.15 -4.68 -12.16
CA GLN A 124 -2.17 -4.09 -10.83
C GLN A 124 -1.96 -2.57 -10.86
N SER A 125 -1.06 -2.09 -11.71
CA SER A 125 -0.78 -0.65 -11.85
C SER A 125 -1.97 0.11 -12.41
N VAL A 126 -2.71 -0.48 -13.35
CA VAL A 126 -3.91 0.15 -13.91
C VAL A 126 -5.07 0.13 -12.91
N ARG A 127 -5.21 -0.92 -12.10
CA ARG A 127 -6.17 -0.95 -10.99
C ARG A 127 -5.84 0.10 -9.94
N TYR A 128 -4.55 0.23 -9.58
CA TYR A 128 -4.11 1.26 -8.62
C TYR A 128 -4.34 2.67 -9.15
N LEU A 129 -3.98 2.94 -10.42
CA LEU A 129 -4.30 4.20 -11.10
C LEU A 129 -5.82 4.47 -11.05
N ALA A 130 -6.63 3.47 -11.37
CA ALA A 130 -8.10 3.61 -11.41
C ALA A 130 -8.65 3.99 -10.03
N THR A 131 -8.29 3.25 -8.99
CA THR A 131 -8.74 3.55 -7.62
C THR A 131 -8.30 4.95 -7.18
N THR A 132 -7.03 5.31 -7.43
CA THR A 132 -6.49 6.62 -7.08
C THR A 132 -7.21 7.76 -7.80
N GLU A 133 -7.47 7.63 -9.10
CA GLU A 133 -8.18 8.66 -9.88
C GLU A 133 -9.64 8.77 -9.47
N LEU A 134 -10.36 7.66 -9.25
CA LEU A 134 -11.75 7.67 -8.80
C LEU A 134 -11.87 8.33 -7.41
N THR A 135 -10.98 8.00 -6.50
CA THR A 135 -10.92 8.63 -5.16
C THR A 135 -10.63 10.13 -5.27
N ALA A 136 -9.66 10.53 -6.09
CA ALA A 136 -9.34 11.94 -6.30
C ALA A 136 -10.48 12.71 -7.03
N GLU A 137 -11.20 12.06 -7.94
CA GLU A 137 -12.42 12.63 -8.57
C GLU A 137 -13.53 12.83 -7.54
N ALA A 138 -13.74 11.86 -6.62
CA ALA A 138 -14.68 12.00 -5.51
C ALA A 138 -14.28 13.15 -4.57
N ALA A 139 -12.99 13.25 -4.21
CA ALA A 139 -12.48 14.36 -3.40
C ALA A 139 -12.76 15.73 -4.04
N ARG A 140 -12.50 15.87 -5.34
CA ARG A 140 -12.78 17.11 -6.09
C ARG A 140 -14.27 17.41 -6.18
N ALA A 141 -15.13 16.40 -6.35
CA ALA A 141 -16.57 16.54 -6.40
C ALA A 141 -17.15 17.01 -5.06
N ASP A 142 -16.58 16.53 -3.94
CA ASP A 142 -16.95 16.92 -2.58
C ASP A 142 -16.31 18.28 -2.18
N GLY A 143 -15.47 18.89 -3.04
CA GLY A 143 -14.75 20.12 -2.72
C GLY A 143 -13.70 19.96 -1.62
N PHE A 144 -13.19 18.74 -1.42
CA PHE A 144 -12.19 18.45 -0.39
C PHE A 144 -10.86 19.14 -0.68
N THR A 145 -10.30 19.75 0.35
CA THR A 145 -8.96 20.37 0.34
C THR A 145 -8.21 19.98 1.61
N SER A 146 -6.90 19.79 1.48
CA SER A 146 -6.02 19.48 2.62
C SER A 146 -4.64 20.06 2.37
N ASP A 147 -4.06 20.71 3.37
CA ASP A 147 -2.69 21.23 3.33
C ASP A 147 -1.66 20.11 3.23
N GLU A 148 -2.02 18.88 3.69
CA GLU A 148 -1.15 17.70 3.57
C GLU A 148 -0.82 17.36 2.11
N VAL A 149 -1.71 17.65 1.16
CA VAL A 149 -1.44 17.41 -0.27
C VAL A 149 -0.24 18.22 -0.75
N ASP A 150 -0.20 19.51 -0.43
CA ASP A 150 0.91 20.39 -0.83
C ASP A 150 2.19 20.05 -0.07
N LYS A 151 2.08 19.68 1.20
CA LYS A 151 3.19 19.22 2.04
C LYS A 151 3.81 17.94 1.47
N THR A 152 3.03 16.89 1.23
CA THR A 152 3.48 15.61 0.67
C THR A 152 4.18 15.80 -0.68
N VAL A 153 3.60 16.62 -1.56
CA VAL A 153 4.22 16.94 -2.86
C VAL A 153 5.56 17.65 -2.68
N SER A 154 5.63 18.65 -1.78
CA SER A 154 6.87 19.40 -1.52
C SER A 154 7.96 18.50 -0.95
N GLU A 155 7.66 17.73 0.08
CA GLU A 155 8.60 16.82 0.75
C GLU A 155 9.12 15.74 -0.20
N THR A 156 8.24 15.13 -1.00
CA THR A 156 8.64 14.15 -2.02
C THR A 156 9.56 14.78 -3.07
N MET A 157 9.24 15.98 -3.55
CA MET A 157 10.07 16.68 -4.54
C MET A 157 11.42 17.11 -3.98
N ASP A 158 11.52 17.49 -2.71
CA ASP A 158 12.77 17.82 -2.05
C ASP A 158 13.62 16.56 -1.80
N SER A 159 13.02 15.45 -1.44
CA SER A 159 13.69 14.14 -1.33
C SER A 159 14.24 13.69 -2.67
N LEU A 160 13.46 13.79 -3.75
CA LEU A 160 13.93 13.50 -5.12
C LEU A 160 15.06 14.41 -5.56
N LYS A 161 15.03 15.69 -5.19
CA LYS A 161 16.11 16.63 -5.50
C LYS A 161 17.41 16.27 -4.77
N SER A 162 17.32 15.87 -3.53
CA SER A 162 18.46 15.40 -2.73
C SER A 162 19.04 14.12 -3.32
N ALA A 163 18.20 13.13 -3.61
CA ALA A 163 18.61 11.87 -4.22
C ALA A 163 19.21 12.07 -5.62
N ALA A 164 18.63 12.93 -6.46
CA ALA A 164 19.18 13.27 -7.77
C ALA A 164 20.59 13.89 -7.64
N SER A 165 20.75 14.83 -6.71
CA SER A 165 22.05 15.47 -6.46
C SER A 165 23.10 14.47 -6.01
N THR A 166 22.79 13.58 -5.09
CA THR A 166 23.67 12.53 -4.58
C THR A 166 24.11 11.58 -5.71
N ASN A 167 23.21 11.27 -6.63
CA ASN A 167 23.49 10.37 -7.76
C ASN A 167 24.01 11.08 -9.03
N GLY A 168 24.27 12.38 -8.98
CA GLY A 168 24.82 13.15 -10.12
C GLY A 168 23.84 13.41 -11.26
N TYR A 169 22.53 13.35 -10.99
CA TYR A 169 21.47 13.63 -11.95
C TYR A 169 20.86 15.03 -11.75
N SER A 170 20.27 15.57 -12.82
CA SER A 170 19.21 16.58 -12.65
C SER A 170 17.94 15.91 -12.11
N VAL A 171 17.05 16.65 -11.46
CA VAL A 171 15.75 16.11 -10.98
C VAL A 171 14.97 15.43 -12.11
N SER A 172 14.88 16.08 -13.28
CA SER A 172 14.21 15.50 -14.45
C SER A 172 14.91 14.23 -14.98
N GLY A 173 16.24 14.18 -14.91
CA GLY A 173 17.02 13.00 -15.29
C GLY A 173 16.81 11.85 -14.33
N TYR A 174 16.74 12.14 -13.05
CA TYR A 174 16.50 11.16 -11.98
C TYR A 174 15.09 10.57 -12.06
N ILE A 175 14.06 11.42 -12.24
CA ILE A 175 12.68 10.95 -12.47
C ILE A 175 12.63 9.99 -13.67
N LYS A 176 13.29 10.34 -14.79
CA LYS A 176 13.33 9.45 -15.96
C LYS A 176 14.06 8.13 -15.70
N ALA A 177 15.08 8.14 -14.86
CA ALA A 177 15.84 6.94 -14.52
C ALA A 177 14.99 5.98 -13.65
N ILE A 178 14.15 6.50 -12.76
CA ILE A 178 13.31 5.69 -11.85
C ILE A 178 11.98 5.33 -12.50
N PHE A 179 11.29 6.30 -13.13
CA PHE A 179 9.93 6.17 -13.65
C PHE A 179 9.87 5.97 -15.18
N GLY A 180 11.00 5.59 -15.78
CA GLY A 180 11.10 5.37 -17.22
C GLY A 180 11.31 6.65 -18.03
N GLY A 181 12.00 6.51 -19.18
CA GLY A 181 12.44 7.62 -20.04
C GLY A 181 11.32 8.51 -20.59
N LEU A 182 10.08 8.03 -20.56
CA LEU A 182 8.91 8.75 -21.05
C LEU A 182 8.21 9.61 -20.00
N THR A 183 8.57 9.48 -18.71
CA THR A 183 7.98 10.27 -17.63
C THR A 183 8.65 11.65 -17.54
N SER A 184 7.87 12.73 -17.70
CA SER A 184 8.37 14.08 -17.48
C SER A 184 8.18 14.48 -16.01
N ARG A 185 8.96 15.49 -15.56
CA ARG A 185 8.78 16.05 -14.22
C ARG A 185 7.34 16.55 -13.99
N ALA A 186 6.73 17.20 -14.98
CA ALA A 186 5.37 17.73 -14.87
C ALA A 186 4.32 16.60 -14.74
N ASP A 187 4.47 15.51 -15.51
CA ASP A 187 3.59 14.35 -15.40
C ASP A 187 3.75 13.66 -14.06
N PHE A 188 5.00 13.54 -13.57
CA PHE A 188 5.28 13.00 -12.24
C PHE A 188 4.62 13.82 -11.13
N GLU A 189 4.83 15.14 -11.12
CA GLU A 189 4.23 16.04 -10.10
C GLU A 189 2.69 16.02 -10.16
N LYS A 190 2.10 15.94 -11.37
CA LYS A 190 0.65 15.79 -11.55
C LYS A 190 0.13 14.50 -10.90
N ASN A 191 0.76 13.35 -11.20
CA ASN A 191 0.33 12.06 -10.68
C ASN A 191 0.58 11.95 -9.17
N LEU A 192 1.71 12.47 -8.68
CA LEU A 192 2.00 12.58 -7.25
C LEU A 192 0.92 13.38 -6.52
N ARG A 193 0.51 14.53 -7.06
CA ARG A 193 -0.55 15.35 -6.48
C ARG A 193 -1.91 14.64 -6.46
N THR A 194 -2.22 13.89 -7.52
CA THR A 194 -3.44 13.08 -7.56
C THR A 194 -3.40 11.97 -6.51
N ALA A 195 -2.27 11.28 -6.37
CA ALA A 195 -2.07 10.25 -5.35
C ALA A 195 -2.16 10.84 -3.92
N ALA A 196 -1.50 11.97 -3.66
CA ALA A 196 -1.56 12.65 -2.38
C ALA A 196 -2.99 13.12 -2.04
N LEU A 197 -3.75 13.62 -3.03
CA LEU A 197 -5.15 13.98 -2.82
C LEU A 197 -6.02 12.76 -2.50
N SER A 198 -5.81 11.66 -3.23
CA SER A 198 -6.51 10.40 -2.99
C SER A 198 -6.24 9.88 -1.58
N GLU A 199 -4.98 9.87 -1.16
CA GLU A 199 -4.57 9.43 0.17
C GLU A 199 -5.15 10.32 1.27
N ALA A 200 -4.99 11.65 1.17
CA ALA A 200 -5.53 12.59 2.15
C ALA A 200 -7.06 12.47 2.29
N TYR A 201 -7.76 12.24 1.17
CA TYR A 201 -9.21 12.06 1.20
C TYR A 201 -9.62 10.71 1.80
N THR A 202 -8.90 9.63 1.49
CA THR A 202 -9.12 8.32 2.11
C THR A 202 -8.91 8.40 3.63
N ASN A 203 -7.84 9.06 4.08
CA ASN A 203 -7.57 9.27 5.50
C ASN A 203 -8.69 10.09 6.17
N ALA A 204 -9.19 11.13 5.48
CA ALA A 204 -10.33 11.89 5.98
C ALA A 204 -11.60 11.03 6.11
N LYS A 205 -11.81 10.05 5.22
CA LYS A 205 -12.95 9.12 5.33
C LYS A 205 -12.84 8.15 6.50
N THR A 206 -11.66 7.90 7.05
CA THR A 206 -11.50 7.09 8.26
C THR A 206 -11.63 7.90 9.54
N ASP A 207 -11.68 9.22 9.47
CA ASP A 207 -11.85 10.08 10.65
C ASP A 207 -13.29 10.01 11.17
N VAL A 208 -13.43 9.56 12.41
CA VAL A 208 -14.72 9.44 13.11
C VAL A 208 -15.49 10.75 13.14
N ALA A 209 -14.79 11.90 13.18
CA ALA A 209 -15.41 13.22 13.22
C ALA A 209 -16.23 13.54 11.94
N ASN A 210 -16.03 12.82 10.86
CA ASN A 210 -16.79 12.98 9.62
C ASN A 210 -18.13 12.23 9.60
N TYR A 211 -18.45 11.49 10.66
CA TYR A 211 -19.69 10.69 10.79
C TYR A 211 -20.52 11.14 11.98
N SER A 212 -21.82 11.11 11.81
CA SER A 212 -22.75 11.33 12.91
C SER A 212 -22.84 10.12 13.84
N GLU A 213 -23.24 10.33 15.09
CA GLU A 213 -23.50 9.25 16.04
C GLU A 213 -24.54 8.23 15.49
N ASP A 214 -25.55 8.70 14.75
CA ASP A 214 -26.57 7.83 14.16
C ASP A 214 -25.98 6.92 13.07
N GLU A 215 -25.05 7.41 12.25
CA GLU A 215 -24.38 6.61 11.24
C GLU A 215 -23.50 5.54 11.89
N LEU A 216 -22.68 5.90 12.88
CA LEU A 216 -21.82 4.95 13.59
C LEU A 216 -22.65 3.90 14.34
N ASN A 217 -23.72 4.30 15.03
CA ASN A 217 -24.63 3.37 15.70
C ASN A 217 -25.35 2.45 14.70
N ALA A 218 -25.76 2.93 13.55
CA ALA A 218 -26.40 2.09 12.52
C ALA A 218 -25.46 0.98 12.03
N VAL A 219 -24.17 1.27 11.89
CA VAL A 219 -23.15 0.28 11.53
C VAL A 219 -22.98 -0.76 12.66
N TYR A 220 -22.89 -0.30 13.90
CA TYR A 220 -22.83 -1.19 15.08
C TYR A 220 -24.07 -2.07 15.18
N ASP A 221 -25.27 -1.50 15.08
CA ASP A 221 -26.55 -2.22 15.22
C ASP A 221 -26.76 -3.27 14.12
N ALA A 222 -26.18 -3.06 12.92
CA ALA A 222 -26.22 -4.01 11.81
C ALA A 222 -25.39 -5.27 12.08
N ASP A 223 -24.27 -5.16 12.80
CA ASP A 223 -23.40 -6.29 13.16
C ASP A 223 -22.65 -6.02 14.48
N PRO A 224 -23.31 -6.10 15.64
CA PRO A 224 -22.69 -5.83 16.94
C PRO A 224 -21.50 -6.75 17.24
N LYS A 225 -21.49 -7.96 16.68
CA LYS A 225 -20.46 -8.97 16.91
C LYS A 225 -19.09 -8.52 16.44
N SER A 226 -19.00 -7.87 15.28
CA SER A 226 -17.74 -7.36 14.72
C SER A 226 -17.11 -6.24 15.55
N TYR A 227 -17.85 -5.61 16.46
CA TYR A 227 -17.39 -4.53 17.35
C TYR A 227 -17.26 -4.97 18.80
N THR A 228 -17.33 -6.29 19.03
CA THR A 228 -17.25 -6.92 20.35
C THR A 228 -15.85 -7.48 20.55
N MET A 229 -15.28 -7.21 21.69
CA MET A 229 -14.05 -7.79 22.21
C MET A 229 -14.36 -8.93 23.16
N VAL A 230 -13.65 -10.04 23.04
CA VAL A 230 -13.72 -11.19 23.95
C VAL A 230 -12.44 -11.27 24.77
N SER A 231 -12.57 -11.45 26.08
CA SER A 231 -11.50 -11.73 27.05
C SER A 231 -11.45 -13.22 27.31
N TYR A 232 -10.30 -13.85 27.18
CA TYR A 232 -10.12 -15.28 27.38
C TYR A 232 -8.69 -15.67 27.73
N GLU A 233 -8.52 -16.81 28.38
CA GLU A 233 -7.24 -17.49 28.50
C GLU A 233 -7.16 -18.64 27.49
N SER A 234 -5.96 -18.94 27.04
CA SER A 234 -5.69 -20.10 26.20
C SER A 234 -4.40 -20.80 26.57
N LEU A 235 -4.37 -22.12 26.34
CA LEU A 235 -3.17 -22.95 26.47
C LEU A 235 -3.07 -23.84 25.23
N ALA A 236 -2.15 -23.54 24.35
CA ALA A 236 -1.97 -24.22 23.06
C ALA A 236 -0.89 -25.30 23.13
N PHE A 237 -1.16 -26.43 22.47
CA PHE A 237 -0.28 -27.57 22.29
C PHE A 237 -0.08 -27.79 20.80
N LEU A 238 1.12 -27.49 20.27
CA LEU A 238 1.41 -27.59 18.84
C LEU A 238 1.70 -29.04 18.44
N ASN A 239 1.17 -29.48 17.30
CA ASN A 239 1.44 -30.81 16.75
C ASN A 239 2.95 -31.06 16.59
N SER A 240 3.69 -30.05 16.15
CA SER A 240 5.15 -30.14 15.94
C SER A 240 5.94 -30.54 17.19
N ASN A 241 5.42 -30.25 18.39
CA ASN A 241 6.08 -30.60 19.65
C ASN A 241 5.95 -32.10 19.99
N TYR A 242 5.01 -32.78 19.33
CA TYR A 242 4.68 -34.18 19.54
C TYR A 242 4.95 -35.07 18.29
N ALA A 243 5.32 -34.44 17.17
CA ALA A 243 5.57 -35.12 15.92
C ALA A 243 6.76 -36.09 16.05
N VAL A 244 6.66 -37.26 15.41
CA VAL A 244 7.71 -38.26 15.35
C VAL A 244 8.12 -38.45 13.89
N GLU A 245 9.39 -38.30 13.60
CA GLU A 245 9.91 -38.61 12.25
C GLU A 245 10.00 -40.11 12.03
N ALA A 246 9.75 -40.54 10.78
CA ALA A 246 9.94 -41.93 10.39
C ALA A 246 11.41 -42.33 10.53
N VAL A 247 11.65 -43.50 11.13
CA VAL A 247 12.98 -44.11 11.22
C VAL A 247 12.94 -45.45 10.54
N GLU A 248 13.78 -45.67 9.53
CA GLU A 248 13.90 -47.00 8.91
C GLU A 248 14.53 -48.02 9.85
N ALA A 249 14.06 -49.26 9.80
CA ALA A 249 14.61 -50.36 10.60
C ALA A 249 16.09 -50.61 10.26
N THR A 250 16.92 -50.74 11.30
CA THR A 250 18.31 -51.23 11.19
C THR A 250 18.44 -52.59 11.89
N GLU A 251 19.62 -53.21 11.85
CA GLU A 251 19.86 -54.49 12.57
C GLU A 251 19.65 -54.36 14.10
N THR A 252 19.73 -53.16 14.65
CA THR A 252 19.66 -52.87 16.09
C THR A 252 18.51 -51.99 16.51
N THR A 253 17.81 -51.32 15.57
CA THR A 253 16.74 -50.37 15.83
C THR A 253 15.50 -50.75 15.03
N PRO A 254 14.33 -50.96 15.69
CA PRO A 254 13.07 -51.19 14.97
C PRO A 254 12.64 -49.94 14.17
N ALA A 255 11.86 -50.15 13.09
CA ALA A 255 11.26 -49.07 12.35
C ALA A 255 10.31 -48.26 13.27
N VAL A 256 10.29 -46.94 13.08
CA VAL A 256 9.31 -46.04 13.67
C VAL A 256 8.52 -45.40 12.55
N GLU A 257 7.20 -45.50 12.59
CA GLU A 257 6.33 -44.81 11.62
C GLU A 257 6.25 -43.29 11.96
N ALA A 258 6.12 -42.47 10.93
CA ALA A 258 5.90 -41.04 11.14
C ALA A 258 4.55 -40.79 11.83
N ASP A 259 4.54 -39.90 12.78
CA ASP A 259 3.34 -39.40 13.44
C ASP A 259 3.36 -37.85 13.38
N ASP A 260 2.26 -37.23 12.97
CA ASP A 260 2.16 -35.77 12.90
C ASP A 260 1.99 -35.08 14.26
N GLY A 261 1.85 -35.89 15.33
CA GLY A 261 1.72 -35.41 16.70
C GLY A 261 0.32 -34.89 17.09
N SER A 262 -0.62 -34.85 16.15
CA SER A 262 -1.95 -34.27 16.39
C SER A 262 -2.74 -34.95 17.49
N ALA A 263 -2.71 -36.26 17.54
CA ALA A 263 -3.39 -37.05 18.58
C ALA A 263 -2.78 -36.81 19.97
N ALA A 264 -1.46 -36.68 20.06
CA ALA A 264 -0.76 -36.42 21.31
C ALA A 264 -0.98 -34.98 21.80
N ALA A 265 -0.94 -33.99 20.90
CA ALA A 265 -1.26 -32.60 21.22
C ALA A 265 -2.69 -32.45 21.74
N LYS A 266 -3.65 -33.15 21.13
CA LYS A 266 -5.04 -33.16 21.59
C LYS A 266 -5.18 -33.80 22.97
N ALA A 267 -4.54 -34.92 23.21
CA ALA A 267 -4.56 -35.60 24.52
C ALA A 267 -3.97 -34.68 25.61
N ALA A 268 -2.85 -33.99 25.33
CA ALA A 268 -2.25 -33.04 26.25
C ALA A 268 -3.22 -31.87 26.58
N ALA A 269 -3.94 -31.35 25.59
CA ALA A 269 -4.94 -30.34 25.79
C ALA A 269 -6.13 -30.83 26.62
N GLU A 270 -6.60 -32.07 26.41
CA GLU A 270 -7.67 -32.69 27.20
C GLU A 270 -7.25 -32.91 28.67
N ASP A 271 -6.02 -33.37 28.92
CA ASP A 271 -5.45 -33.52 30.26
C ASP A 271 -5.28 -32.15 30.94
N ALA A 272 -4.81 -31.13 30.22
CA ALA A 272 -4.73 -29.77 30.73
C ALA A 272 -6.11 -29.20 31.13
N LEU A 273 -7.13 -29.39 30.31
CA LEU A 273 -8.49 -28.97 30.61
C LEU A 273 -9.05 -29.70 31.84
N ALA A 274 -8.77 -30.98 31.99
CA ALA A 274 -9.18 -31.73 33.18
C ALA A 274 -8.52 -31.17 34.45
N ALA A 275 -7.20 -30.92 34.42
CA ALA A 275 -6.46 -30.34 35.52
C ALA A 275 -6.91 -28.90 35.86
N TYR A 276 -7.25 -28.10 34.85
CA TYR A 276 -7.85 -26.76 35.05
C TYR A 276 -9.18 -26.86 35.80
N ARG A 277 -10.05 -27.79 35.42
CA ARG A 277 -11.34 -28.02 36.10
C ARG A 277 -11.20 -28.55 37.53
N GLU A 278 -10.03 -29.12 37.86
CA GLU A 278 -9.65 -29.49 39.23
C GLU A 278 -9.05 -28.32 40.03
N GLY A 279 -8.88 -27.14 39.43
CA GLY A 279 -8.48 -25.91 40.09
C GLY A 279 -7.02 -25.48 39.88
N LYS A 280 -6.27 -26.10 38.92
CA LYS A 280 -4.97 -25.56 38.51
C LYS A 280 -5.18 -24.40 37.53
N SER A 281 -4.31 -23.38 37.53
CA SER A 281 -4.34 -22.32 36.49
C SER A 281 -3.74 -22.81 35.18
N LEU A 282 -4.20 -22.24 34.05
CA LEU A 282 -3.61 -22.56 32.71
C LEU A 282 -2.16 -22.11 32.65
N GLU A 283 -1.79 -20.99 33.26
CA GLU A 283 -0.42 -20.50 33.34
C GLU A 283 0.52 -21.53 34.03
N TYR A 284 0.10 -22.08 35.18
CA TYR A 284 0.84 -23.13 35.86
C TYR A 284 0.99 -24.40 34.98
N LEU A 285 -0.09 -24.77 34.27
CA LEU A 285 -0.09 -25.95 33.39
C LEU A 285 0.77 -25.77 32.16
N ALA A 286 0.99 -24.55 31.71
CA ALA A 286 1.89 -24.24 30.61
C ALA A 286 3.33 -24.70 30.93
N ASP A 287 3.80 -24.37 32.11
CA ASP A 287 5.13 -24.78 32.60
C ASP A 287 5.23 -26.31 32.80
N GLU A 288 4.17 -26.91 33.41
CA GLU A 288 4.14 -28.34 33.71
C GLU A 288 4.07 -29.22 32.45
N LEU A 289 3.31 -28.78 31.41
CA LEU A 289 2.98 -29.57 30.23
C LEU A 289 3.66 -29.07 28.95
N SER A 290 4.52 -28.08 29.03
CA SER A 290 5.22 -27.46 27.88
C SER A 290 4.25 -26.92 26.81
N GLY A 291 3.15 -26.32 27.26
CA GLY A 291 2.19 -25.63 26.41
C GLY A 291 2.50 -24.11 26.29
N THR A 292 1.89 -23.45 25.34
CA THR A 292 1.99 -21.99 25.19
C THR A 292 0.74 -21.34 25.81
N TYR A 293 0.92 -20.65 26.93
CA TYR A 293 -0.14 -19.90 27.61
C TYR A 293 -0.30 -18.50 27.03
N SER A 294 -1.53 -18.00 27.00
CA SER A 294 -1.87 -16.61 26.71
C SER A 294 -3.13 -16.21 27.46
N ASN A 295 -3.09 -15.03 28.08
CA ASN A 295 -4.26 -14.33 28.60
C ASN A 295 -4.44 -13.10 27.71
N THR A 296 -5.52 -13.06 26.94
CA THR A 296 -5.59 -12.11 25.83
C THR A 296 -7.04 -11.73 25.48
N HIS A 297 -7.14 -10.83 24.54
CA HIS A 297 -8.38 -10.38 23.95
C HIS A 297 -8.40 -10.73 22.46
N SER A 298 -9.59 -10.93 21.92
CA SER A 298 -9.77 -11.16 20.47
C SER A 298 -11.04 -10.48 19.98
N TYR A 299 -11.02 -10.16 18.70
CA TYR A 299 -12.17 -9.65 17.96
C TYR A 299 -12.73 -10.73 17.06
N TYR A 300 -14.00 -10.58 16.67
CA TYR A 300 -14.64 -11.56 15.83
C TYR A 300 -13.92 -11.76 14.49
N SER A 301 -13.73 -13.03 14.15
CA SER A 301 -13.23 -13.46 12.86
C SER A 301 -13.94 -14.76 12.48
N ASP A 302 -14.47 -14.84 11.26
CA ASP A 302 -15.13 -16.06 10.75
C ASP A 302 -14.15 -17.20 10.47
N SER A 303 -12.85 -16.98 10.62
CA SER A 303 -11.80 -17.86 10.10
C SER A 303 -11.33 -18.95 11.06
N SER A 304 -11.83 -19.03 12.31
CA SER A 304 -11.37 -20.06 13.27
C SER A 304 -12.47 -20.62 14.15
N ASP A 305 -12.34 -21.91 14.49
CA ASP A 305 -13.22 -22.61 15.44
C ASP A 305 -13.15 -21.96 16.83
N VAL A 306 -11.99 -21.42 17.22
CA VAL A 306 -11.81 -20.68 18.47
C VAL A 306 -12.68 -19.45 18.48
N ALA A 307 -12.66 -18.63 17.43
CA ALA A 307 -13.51 -17.45 17.35
C ALA A 307 -15.00 -17.83 17.33
N ALA A 308 -15.39 -18.85 16.56
CA ALA A 308 -16.77 -19.32 16.51
C ALA A 308 -17.27 -19.74 17.92
N TRP A 309 -16.42 -20.44 18.68
CA TRP A 309 -16.75 -20.87 20.04
C TRP A 309 -16.81 -19.70 21.03
N LEU A 310 -15.83 -18.80 21.03
CA LEU A 310 -15.76 -17.65 21.94
C LEU A 310 -16.93 -16.68 21.74
N PHE A 311 -17.37 -16.46 20.51
CA PHE A 311 -18.43 -15.51 20.18
C PHE A 311 -19.85 -16.09 20.21
N ASP A 312 -20.03 -17.37 20.58
CA ASP A 312 -21.33 -17.96 20.79
C ASP A 312 -22.05 -17.21 21.93
N ASP A 313 -23.32 -16.84 21.73
CA ASP A 313 -24.13 -16.09 22.70
C ASP A 313 -24.44 -16.85 23.97
N ALA A 314 -24.31 -18.16 23.95
CA ALA A 314 -24.51 -19.01 25.12
C ALA A 314 -23.32 -19.00 26.10
N ARG A 315 -22.15 -18.46 25.72
CA ARG A 315 -20.95 -18.48 26.56
C ARG A 315 -21.14 -17.69 27.87
N LYS A 316 -20.57 -18.25 28.92
CA LYS A 316 -20.55 -17.67 30.27
C LYS A 316 -19.14 -17.70 30.82
N ASP A 317 -18.83 -16.75 31.72
CA ASP A 317 -17.57 -16.72 32.42
C ASP A 317 -17.21 -18.09 33.03
N GLY A 318 -15.97 -18.56 32.76
CA GLY A 318 -15.49 -19.87 33.16
C GLY A 318 -15.84 -21.03 32.21
N ASP A 319 -16.66 -20.80 31.16
CA ASP A 319 -16.85 -21.83 30.12
C ASP A 319 -15.51 -22.17 29.47
N SER A 320 -15.26 -23.47 29.31
CA SER A 320 -13.95 -23.95 28.82
C SER A 320 -14.10 -25.13 27.86
N ALA A 321 -13.26 -25.20 26.85
CA ALA A 321 -13.24 -26.25 25.84
C ALA A 321 -11.83 -26.55 25.34
N VAL A 322 -11.65 -27.73 24.75
CA VAL A 322 -10.53 -28.02 23.83
C VAL A 322 -11.04 -27.81 22.40
N LEU A 323 -10.32 -27.05 21.64
CA LEU A 323 -10.64 -26.74 20.23
C LEU A 323 -9.46 -27.05 19.34
N ASP A 324 -9.70 -27.19 18.03
CA ASP A 324 -8.65 -27.29 17.05
C ASP A 324 -7.99 -25.93 16.87
N TYR A 325 -6.66 -25.89 16.94
CA TYR A 325 -5.87 -24.69 16.67
C TYR A 325 -5.39 -24.75 15.22
N SER A 326 -6.06 -24.00 14.36
CA SER A 326 -5.79 -24.00 12.93
C SER A 326 -5.32 -22.64 12.44
N TYR A 327 -4.47 -22.65 11.39
CA TYR A 327 -4.00 -21.46 10.71
C TYR A 327 -4.10 -21.68 9.20
N TYR A 328 -4.80 -20.80 8.49
CA TYR A 328 -5.14 -20.93 7.07
C TYR A 328 -5.72 -22.31 6.69
N GLY A 329 -6.52 -22.92 7.57
CA GLY A 329 -7.16 -24.22 7.35
C GLY A 329 -6.25 -25.43 7.60
N TYR A 330 -5.02 -25.23 8.06
CA TYR A 330 -4.12 -26.30 8.50
C TYR A 330 -4.17 -26.43 10.02
N SER A 331 -4.41 -27.64 10.52
CA SER A 331 -4.35 -27.91 11.97
C SER A 331 -2.90 -27.77 12.45
N MET A 332 -2.70 -26.83 13.35
CA MET A 332 -1.40 -26.56 14.00
C MET A 332 -1.28 -27.25 15.35
N GLY A 333 -2.41 -27.68 15.94
CA GLY A 333 -2.44 -28.28 17.26
C GLY A 333 -3.82 -28.27 17.89
N SER A 334 -3.85 -28.36 19.21
CA SER A 334 -5.06 -28.24 20.00
C SER A 334 -4.89 -27.18 21.07
N VAL A 335 -5.95 -26.45 21.39
CA VAL A 335 -5.93 -25.35 22.37
C VAL A 335 -7.04 -25.54 23.41
N VAL A 336 -6.67 -25.39 24.67
CA VAL A 336 -7.64 -25.16 25.75
C VAL A 336 -8.00 -23.69 25.74
N VAL A 337 -9.29 -23.37 25.76
CA VAL A 337 -9.76 -21.99 25.89
C VAL A 337 -10.66 -21.87 27.13
N VAL A 338 -10.55 -20.74 27.83
CA VAL A 338 -11.40 -20.37 28.96
C VAL A 338 -11.96 -18.99 28.68
N PHE A 339 -13.26 -18.90 28.57
CA PHE A 339 -13.96 -17.64 28.32
C PHE A 339 -14.15 -16.84 29.61
N HIS A 340 -13.84 -15.53 29.58
CA HIS A 340 -14.01 -14.62 30.70
C HIS A 340 -15.11 -13.59 30.50
N GLY A 341 -15.35 -13.19 29.28
CA GLY A 341 -16.38 -12.21 28.96
C GLY A 341 -16.33 -11.70 27.56
N LYS A 342 -17.38 -10.99 27.17
CA LYS A 342 -17.45 -10.24 25.95
C LYS A 342 -18.13 -8.90 26.17
N GLU A 343 -17.58 -7.85 25.57
CA GLU A 343 -18.10 -6.50 25.66
C GLU A 343 -17.84 -5.72 24.37
N ARG A 344 -18.59 -4.67 24.13
CA ARG A 344 -18.28 -3.76 23.05
C ARG A 344 -16.93 -3.10 23.31
N ALA A 345 -16.13 -2.87 22.26
CA ALA A 345 -14.82 -2.25 22.35
C ALA A 345 -14.92 -0.74 22.66
N ASP A 346 -15.43 -0.43 23.87
CA ASP A 346 -15.64 0.94 24.37
C ASP A 346 -14.36 1.59 24.92
N PHE A 347 -13.26 0.86 25.00
CA PHE A 347 -11.97 1.42 25.42
C PHE A 347 -11.43 2.40 24.37
N HIS A 348 -10.51 3.25 24.79
CA HIS A 348 -9.83 4.22 23.92
C HIS A 348 -8.47 3.69 23.49
N THR A 349 -8.13 3.79 22.23
CA THR A 349 -6.79 3.46 21.75
C THR A 349 -5.75 4.44 22.26
N VAL A 350 -4.48 4.03 22.28
CA VAL A 350 -3.39 4.86 22.79
C VAL A 350 -2.28 4.99 21.77
N ASN A 351 -1.52 6.08 21.88
CA ASN A 351 -0.32 6.31 21.09
C ASN A 351 0.88 6.20 22.02
N VAL A 352 1.87 5.42 21.62
CA VAL A 352 3.08 5.17 22.39
C VAL A 352 4.32 5.20 21.52
N ARG A 353 5.46 5.50 22.10
CA ARG A 353 6.78 5.20 21.50
C ARG A 353 7.43 4.10 22.30
N HIS A 354 8.23 3.27 21.63
CA HIS A 354 9.06 2.31 22.31
C HIS A 354 10.43 2.15 21.65
N ILE A 355 11.36 1.61 22.44
CA ILE A 355 12.71 1.23 22.00
C ILE A 355 12.89 -0.23 22.39
N LEU A 356 12.99 -1.12 21.39
CA LEU A 356 13.21 -2.55 21.62
C LEU A 356 14.71 -2.84 21.62
N VAL A 357 15.18 -3.50 22.68
CA VAL A 357 16.56 -3.97 22.82
C VAL A 357 16.59 -5.39 23.39
N GLU A 358 17.75 -6.07 23.25
CA GLU A 358 17.87 -7.48 23.63
C GLU A 358 18.00 -7.71 25.14
N ASP A 359 18.57 -6.76 25.89
CA ASP A 359 18.89 -6.95 27.29
C ASP A 359 18.45 -5.78 28.19
N GLU A 360 18.15 -6.11 29.45
CA GLU A 360 17.67 -5.18 30.47
C GLU A 360 18.67 -4.07 30.80
N ALA A 361 19.97 -4.36 30.77
CA ALA A 361 20.98 -3.36 31.09
C ALA A 361 21.02 -2.24 30.07
N THR A 362 20.94 -2.59 28.78
CA THR A 362 20.83 -1.63 27.67
C THR A 362 19.54 -0.82 27.78
N ALA A 363 18.39 -1.44 28.10
CA ALA A 363 17.12 -0.74 28.30
C ALA A 363 17.21 0.29 29.45
N ASN A 364 17.83 -0.09 30.58
CA ASN A 364 18.05 0.80 31.71
C ASN A 364 19.00 1.96 31.38
N ASP A 365 20.06 1.72 30.60
CA ASP A 365 21.01 2.77 30.20
C ASP A 365 20.32 3.80 29.28
N ILE A 366 19.49 3.34 28.34
CA ILE A 366 18.70 4.22 27.44
C ILE A 366 17.69 5.05 28.23
N LEU A 367 16.95 4.42 29.15
CA LEU A 367 16.01 5.14 30.00
C LEU A 367 16.73 6.19 30.87
N ALA A 368 17.89 5.85 31.44
CA ALA A 368 18.70 6.79 32.21
C ALA A 368 19.21 7.94 31.35
N GLN A 369 19.64 7.67 30.10
CA GLN A 369 20.05 8.70 29.15
C GLN A 369 18.87 9.65 28.84
N TYR A 370 17.68 9.13 28.58
CA TYR A 370 16.48 9.93 28.38
C TYR A 370 16.18 10.81 29.60
N GLN A 371 16.18 10.24 30.80
CA GLN A 371 15.90 10.94 32.05
C GLN A 371 16.92 12.02 32.40
N ALA A 372 18.18 11.87 31.95
CA ALA A 372 19.23 12.87 32.11
C ALA A 372 19.17 13.98 31.05
N GLY A 373 18.38 13.80 29.98
CA GLY A 373 18.24 14.72 28.85
C GLY A 373 17.04 15.66 28.96
N GLU A 374 16.51 16.07 27.81
CA GLU A 374 15.40 17.04 27.71
C GLU A 374 14.04 16.46 28.11
N GLN A 375 13.90 15.17 28.21
CA GLN A 375 12.66 14.44 28.56
C GLN A 375 11.43 14.86 27.72
N THR A 376 11.65 15.11 26.43
CA THR A 376 10.61 15.41 25.45
C THR A 376 10.32 14.19 24.58
N GLU A 377 9.17 14.15 23.93
CA GLU A 377 8.83 13.11 22.95
C GLU A 377 9.85 13.06 21.79
N ASP A 378 10.32 14.22 21.31
CA ASP A 378 11.33 14.30 20.25
C ASP A 378 12.69 13.71 20.70
N ALA A 379 13.09 13.94 21.96
CA ALA A 379 14.30 13.35 22.52
C ALA A 379 14.17 11.82 22.62
N PHE A 380 13.01 11.31 23.00
CA PHE A 380 12.74 9.88 23.01
C PHE A 380 12.76 9.29 21.59
N ALA A 381 12.13 9.96 20.63
CA ALA A 381 12.13 9.55 19.21
C ALA A 381 13.55 9.51 18.62
N ALA A 382 14.44 10.43 19.04
CA ALA A 382 15.84 10.42 18.61
C ALA A 382 16.59 9.19 19.16
N LEU A 383 16.37 8.84 20.42
CA LEU A 383 16.93 7.62 21.02
C LEU A 383 16.38 6.35 20.36
N ALA A 384 15.11 6.34 20.02
CA ALA A 384 14.51 5.21 19.30
C ALA A 384 15.16 5.02 17.92
N LYS A 385 15.43 6.09 17.17
CA LYS A 385 16.14 6.02 15.88
C LYS A 385 17.57 5.48 16.02
N GLU A 386 18.23 5.73 17.14
CA GLU A 386 19.62 5.33 17.39
C GLU A 386 19.71 3.88 17.90
N HIS A 387 18.78 3.44 18.75
CA HIS A 387 18.94 2.22 19.54
C HIS A 387 17.91 1.13 19.26
N SER A 388 16.72 1.47 18.73
CA SER A 388 15.65 0.48 18.58
C SER A 388 15.93 -0.51 17.46
N THR A 389 15.66 -1.78 17.72
CA THR A 389 15.62 -2.83 16.68
C THR A 389 14.25 -2.94 16.01
N ASP A 390 13.25 -2.21 16.51
CA ASP A 390 11.88 -2.18 15.96
C ASP A 390 11.41 -0.75 15.76
N ASN A 391 10.82 -0.48 14.57
CA ASN A 391 10.23 0.79 14.14
C ASN A 391 11.12 2.04 14.36
N ALA A 392 12.44 1.86 14.30
CA ALA A 392 13.43 2.92 14.53
C ALA A 392 13.24 4.12 13.57
N GLU A 393 12.92 3.89 12.30
CA GLU A 393 12.77 4.95 11.29
C GLU A 393 11.69 5.97 11.68
N ASN A 394 10.59 5.52 12.31
CA ASN A 394 9.50 6.35 12.82
C ASN A 394 9.75 6.86 14.26
N GLY A 395 10.95 6.67 14.80
CA GLY A 395 11.26 7.02 16.20
C GLY A 395 10.45 6.19 17.19
N GLY A 396 10.21 4.93 16.87
CA GLY A 396 9.50 3.95 17.71
C GLY A 396 8.00 4.25 17.90
N LEU A 397 7.36 5.08 17.09
CA LEU A 397 5.96 5.48 17.25
C LEU A 397 5.00 4.37 16.80
N TYR A 398 4.09 4.01 17.69
CA TYR A 398 2.90 3.22 17.41
C TYR A 398 1.65 4.05 17.74
N GLU A 399 0.84 4.30 16.74
CA GLU A 399 -0.42 5.04 16.88
C GLU A 399 -1.62 4.10 16.91
N ASN A 400 -2.66 4.51 17.63
CA ASN A 400 -3.92 3.77 17.71
C ASN A 400 -3.75 2.32 18.20
N VAL A 401 -2.83 2.09 19.13
CA VAL A 401 -2.67 0.79 19.78
C VAL A 401 -3.98 0.44 20.49
N TYR A 402 -4.49 -0.76 20.23
CA TYR A 402 -5.74 -1.26 20.80
C TYR A 402 -5.51 -2.52 21.63
N ILE A 403 -6.42 -2.83 22.55
CA ILE A 403 -6.37 -4.02 23.38
C ILE A 403 -6.45 -5.28 22.51
N GLY A 404 -5.55 -6.24 22.70
CA GLY A 404 -5.43 -7.46 21.92
C GLY A 404 -4.44 -7.37 20.75
N GLN A 405 -3.76 -6.23 20.59
CA GLN A 405 -2.79 -6.02 19.48
C GLN A 405 -1.36 -6.38 19.86
N MET A 406 -0.96 -6.09 21.10
CA MET A 406 0.43 -6.18 21.53
C MET A 406 0.63 -7.36 22.50
N ALA A 407 1.89 -7.74 22.72
CA ALA A 407 2.21 -8.70 23.78
C ALA A 407 1.67 -8.24 25.13
N GLU A 408 1.13 -9.16 25.93
CA GLU A 408 0.40 -8.86 27.17
C GLU A 408 1.13 -7.88 28.11
N PRO A 409 2.45 -8.03 28.44
CA PRO A 409 3.12 -7.06 29.30
C PRO A 409 3.20 -5.66 28.72
N PHE A 410 3.39 -5.54 27.39
CA PHE A 410 3.38 -4.26 26.68
C PHE A 410 1.99 -3.62 26.71
N GLU A 411 0.96 -4.41 26.43
CA GLU A 411 -0.44 -3.98 26.46
C GLU A 411 -0.86 -3.50 27.86
N ASN A 412 -0.56 -4.29 28.90
CA ASN A 412 -0.85 -3.95 30.28
C ASN A 412 -0.20 -2.61 30.69
N TRP A 413 1.02 -2.35 30.22
CA TRP A 413 1.66 -1.06 30.45
C TRP A 413 0.93 0.08 29.73
N CYS A 414 0.53 -0.12 28.47
CA CYS A 414 -0.16 0.88 27.66
C CYS A 414 -1.53 1.27 28.22
N PHE A 415 -2.29 0.29 28.71
CA PHE A 415 -3.68 0.48 29.13
C PHE A 415 -3.85 0.61 30.66
N ASP A 416 -2.77 0.78 31.42
CA ASP A 416 -2.86 1.14 32.84
C ASP A 416 -3.57 2.50 32.98
N ALA A 417 -4.68 2.52 33.68
CA ALA A 417 -5.55 3.68 33.86
C ALA A 417 -4.87 4.90 34.52
N SER A 418 -3.69 4.72 35.09
CA SER A 418 -2.89 5.80 35.68
C SER A 418 -1.96 6.51 34.69
N ARG A 419 -1.79 5.99 33.46
CA ARG A 419 -0.87 6.54 32.47
C ARG A 419 -1.21 7.98 32.10
N GLN A 420 -0.14 8.78 32.01
CA GLN A 420 -0.21 10.17 31.58
C GLN A 420 0.81 10.42 30.45
N PRO A 421 0.53 11.36 29.53
CA PRO A 421 1.50 11.76 28.53
C PRO A 421 2.86 12.11 29.14
N GLY A 422 3.93 11.50 28.61
CA GLY A 422 5.29 11.63 29.11
C GLY A 422 5.72 10.54 30.10
N ASP A 423 4.83 9.66 30.53
CA ASP A 423 5.20 8.50 31.36
C ASP A 423 6.16 7.58 30.60
N THR A 424 7.16 7.07 31.33
CA THR A 424 8.14 6.13 30.79
C THR A 424 8.29 4.90 31.68
N GLY A 425 8.74 3.81 31.12
CA GLY A 425 8.97 2.56 31.86
C GLY A 425 9.77 1.57 31.02
N ILE A 426 10.07 0.42 31.63
CA ILE A 426 10.65 -0.72 30.93
C ILE A 426 9.70 -1.89 31.07
N VAL A 427 9.47 -2.59 29.95
CA VAL A 427 8.62 -3.78 29.88
C VAL A 427 9.42 -4.91 29.25
N GLU A 428 9.41 -6.08 29.88
CA GLU A 428 9.97 -7.31 29.33
C GLU A 428 8.88 -8.09 28.56
N THR A 429 9.21 -8.57 27.37
CA THR A 429 8.37 -9.46 26.59
C THR A 429 9.23 -10.60 26.00
N SER A 430 8.61 -11.55 25.28
CA SER A 430 9.33 -12.58 24.54
C SER A 430 10.21 -12.04 23.40
N TYR A 431 10.05 -10.77 23.01
CA TYR A 431 10.84 -10.10 21.96
C TYR A 431 12.07 -9.38 22.53
N GLY A 432 12.15 -9.16 23.83
CA GLY A 432 13.20 -8.42 24.53
C GLY A 432 12.66 -7.38 25.48
N TYR A 433 13.44 -6.35 25.72
CA TYR A 433 13.12 -5.25 26.65
C TYR A 433 12.68 -4.01 25.88
N HIS A 434 11.50 -3.50 26.20
CA HIS A 434 10.92 -2.29 25.63
C HIS A 434 11.08 -1.13 26.59
N VAL A 435 11.84 -0.10 26.20
CA VAL A 435 11.74 1.19 26.88
C VAL A 435 10.51 1.89 26.31
N MET A 436 9.56 2.25 27.17
CA MET A 436 8.24 2.76 26.79
C MET A 436 8.14 4.26 27.06
N TYR A 437 7.39 4.96 26.20
CA TYR A 437 6.98 6.34 26.37
C TYR A 437 5.50 6.49 25.97
N PHE A 438 4.67 6.97 26.89
CA PHE A 438 3.24 7.19 26.63
C PHE A 438 3.04 8.55 25.97
N VAL A 439 2.51 8.55 24.75
CA VAL A 439 2.26 9.79 23.99
C VAL A 439 0.90 10.38 24.36
N SER A 440 -0.17 9.60 24.18
CA SER A 440 -1.54 10.05 24.45
C SER A 440 -2.53 8.89 24.45
N ALA A 441 -3.70 9.10 25.06
CA ALA A 441 -4.89 8.33 24.74
C ALA A 441 -5.75 9.09 23.73
N ASN A 442 -6.46 8.37 22.87
CA ASN A 442 -7.39 8.96 21.91
C ASN A 442 -8.74 9.25 22.58
N ASP A 443 -9.46 10.25 22.08
CA ASP A 443 -10.71 10.70 22.68
C ASP A 443 -11.94 9.87 22.25
N VAL A 444 -11.78 8.97 21.27
CA VAL A 444 -12.87 8.24 20.64
C VAL A 444 -12.81 6.76 21.03
N PRO A 445 -13.93 6.15 21.48
CA PRO A 445 -14.00 4.72 21.72
C PRO A 445 -13.64 3.90 20.47
N TYR A 446 -12.90 2.80 20.64
CA TYR A 446 -12.35 2.02 19.52
C TYR A 446 -13.42 1.46 18.58
N TRP A 447 -14.59 1.03 19.11
CA TRP A 447 -15.68 0.56 18.25
C TRP A 447 -16.15 1.62 17.24
N LYS A 448 -16.11 2.92 17.60
CA LYS A 448 -16.47 4.01 16.68
C LYS A 448 -15.42 4.16 15.56
N GLN A 449 -14.14 4.00 15.90
CA GLN A 449 -13.07 3.97 14.92
C GLN A 449 -13.25 2.78 13.96
N MET A 450 -13.60 1.60 14.48
CA MET A 450 -13.89 0.42 13.65
C MET A 450 -15.10 0.68 12.74
N ALA A 451 -16.17 1.32 13.24
CA ALA A 451 -17.35 1.67 12.47
C ALA A 451 -17.04 2.70 11.36
N ALA A 452 -16.23 3.73 11.66
CA ALA A 452 -15.77 4.70 10.67
C ALA A 452 -14.91 4.04 9.58
N ASN A 453 -13.99 3.14 9.96
CA ASN A 453 -13.21 2.36 9.02
C ASN A 453 -14.10 1.48 8.12
N LYS A 454 -15.15 0.87 8.67
CA LYS A 454 -16.13 0.10 7.88
C LYS A 454 -16.84 0.98 6.85
N LEU A 455 -17.33 2.15 7.27
CA LEU A 455 -17.97 3.11 6.36
C LEU A 455 -17.02 3.60 5.27
N ALA A 456 -15.77 3.87 5.61
CA ALA A 456 -14.73 4.24 4.65
C ALA A 456 -14.44 3.12 3.65
N ASN A 457 -14.36 1.87 4.11
CA ASN A 457 -14.16 0.71 3.26
C ASN A 457 -15.35 0.48 2.33
N ASP A 458 -16.58 0.53 2.83
CA ASP A 458 -17.80 0.39 2.02
C ASP A 458 -17.89 1.47 0.95
N TRP A 459 -17.53 2.70 1.30
CA TRP A 459 -17.44 3.79 0.35
C TRP A 459 -16.37 3.50 -0.73
N ALA A 460 -15.17 3.06 -0.36
CA ALA A 460 -14.09 2.72 -1.30
C ALA A 460 -14.48 1.56 -2.22
N GLU A 461 -15.14 0.52 -1.69
CA GLU A 461 -15.69 -0.59 -2.47
C GLU A 461 -16.76 -0.09 -3.46
N SER A 462 -17.63 0.84 -3.05
CA SER A 462 -18.65 1.43 -3.92
C SER A 462 -18.06 2.16 -5.13
N LEU A 463 -16.90 2.80 -4.98
CA LEU A 463 -16.19 3.47 -6.08
C LEU A 463 -15.69 2.47 -7.14
N THR A 464 -15.37 1.27 -6.73
CA THR A 464 -14.76 0.24 -7.59
C THR A 464 -15.71 -0.88 -7.99
N ALA A 465 -16.95 -0.89 -7.47
CA ALA A 465 -17.94 -1.96 -7.70
C ALA A 465 -18.24 -2.25 -9.19
N ASN A 466 -18.12 -1.23 -10.04
CA ASN A 466 -18.34 -1.36 -11.49
C ASN A 466 -17.09 -0.92 -12.27
N LEU A 467 -15.91 -1.11 -11.70
CA LEU A 467 -14.65 -0.71 -12.31
C LEU A 467 -14.35 -1.56 -13.54
N GLU A 468 -14.29 -0.91 -14.70
CA GLU A 468 -13.79 -1.50 -15.94
C GLU A 468 -12.41 -0.94 -16.26
N THR A 469 -11.40 -1.81 -16.30
CA THR A 469 -10.04 -1.47 -16.71
C THR A 469 -9.65 -2.22 -17.96
N LYS A 470 -8.87 -1.57 -18.84
CA LYS A 470 -8.32 -2.21 -20.04
C LYS A 470 -6.90 -1.72 -20.27
N LEU A 471 -5.99 -2.64 -20.55
CA LEU A 471 -4.67 -2.32 -21.08
C LEU A 471 -4.79 -1.98 -22.57
N LEU A 472 -4.12 -0.91 -23.00
CA LEU A 472 -4.13 -0.44 -24.37
C LEU A 472 -2.71 -0.49 -25.00
N ASP A 473 -2.63 -0.26 -26.32
CA ASP A 473 -1.39 -0.38 -27.10
C ASP A 473 -0.19 0.43 -26.56
N GLY A 474 -0.44 1.52 -25.85
CA GLY A 474 0.60 2.32 -25.22
C GLY A 474 1.45 1.58 -24.19
N MET A 475 0.92 0.51 -23.59
CA MET A 475 1.64 -0.33 -22.61
C MET A 475 2.94 -0.91 -23.14
N LYS A 476 3.07 -1.10 -24.46
CA LYS A 476 4.34 -1.55 -25.09
C LYS A 476 5.52 -0.59 -24.86
N TYR A 477 5.26 0.65 -24.50
CA TYR A 477 6.30 1.66 -24.21
C TYR A 477 6.68 1.75 -22.73
N ILE A 478 5.99 1.01 -21.85
CA ILE A 478 6.29 0.92 -20.43
C ILE A 478 7.13 -0.34 -20.21
N ASP A 479 8.30 -0.19 -19.61
CA ASP A 479 9.26 -1.29 -19.32
C ASP A 479 9.50 -2.16 -20.59
N PRO A 480 9.99 -1.58 -21.70
CA PRO A 480 10.10 -2.24 -23.01
C PRO A 480 11.13 -3.36 -23.02
#